data_d8257711b27e304280ad3198e3a199f2
#
_entry.id   d8257711b27e304280ad3198e3a199f2
#
_cell.length_a   1.000
_cell.length_b   1.000
_cell.length_c   1.000
_cell.angle_alpha   90.00
_cell.angle_beta   90.00
_cell.angle_gamma   90.00
#
_symmetry.space_group_name_H-M   'P 1'
#
loop_
_entity.id
_entity.type
_entity.pdbx_description
1 polymer ?
#
loop_
_entity_poly.entity_id
_entity_poly.type
_entity_poly.pdbx_seq_one_letter_code
_entity_poly.pdbx_strand_id
1 'polypeptide(L)'
;MKNNFLTKHPLLAVFLFTIICLIPEMLMRDFTPSNELRYLSIADEALAGGNFFAFFNHGAAYADKPPLYLWIVLLCKTLTGGHSVFALTLFSILPAFVIVWLMDRWVMSKASVSDRMAMA
;
A
#
# COMPACT_ATOMS: atom_id res chain seq x y z
N MET A 1 -3.35 -10.80 -36.44
CA MET A 1 -3.35 -9.92 -35.26
C MET A 1 -2.26 -10.39 -34.30
N LYS A 2 -1.27 -9.56 -34.00
CA LYS A 2 -0.21 -9.91 -33.04
C LYS A 2 -0.85 -10.04 -31.65
N ASN A 3 -0.89 -11.24 -31.10
CA ASN A 3 -1.29 -11.48 -29.71
C ASN A 3 -0.25 -10.83 -28.79
N ASN A 4 -0.49 -9.60 -28.38
CA ASN A 4 0.38 -8.91 -27.42
C ASN A 4 0.25 -9.60 -26.05
N PHE A 5 1.37 -9.84 -25.39
CA PHE A 5 1.44 -10.43 -24.05
C PHE A 5 0.48 -9.76 -23.05
N LEU A 6 0.36 -8.42 -23.14
CA LEU A 6 -0.51 -7.61 -22.27
C LEU A 6 -2.01 -7.91 -22.45
N THR A 7 -2.45 -8.27 -23.66
CA THR A 7 -3.86 -8.64 -23.89
C THR A 7 -4.21 -10.02 -23.32
N LYS A 8 -3.21 -10.87 -23.09
CA LYS A 8 -3.38 -12.17 -22.43
C LYS A 8 -3.43 -12.07 -20.92
N HIS A 9 -2.84 -11.01 -20.35
CA HIS A 9 -2.73 -10.81 -18.91
C HIS A 9 -3.20 -9.39 -18.52
N PRO A 10 -4.51 -9.10 -18.60
CA PRO A 10 -5.05 -7.75 -18.38
C PRO A 10 -4.75 -7.21 -16.98
N LEU A 11 -4.82 -8.04 -15.95
CA LEU A 11 -4.45 -7.63 -14.58
C LEU A 11 -2.98 -7.19 -14.48
N LEU A 12 -2.08 -7.95 -15.10
CA LEU A 12 -0.66 -7.57 -15.11
C LEU A 12 -0.44 -6.24 -15.83
N ALA A 13 -1.17 -6.01 -16.93
CA ALA A 13 -1.11 -4.72 -17.63
C ALA A 13 -1.59 -3.57 -16.75
N VAL A 14 -2.69 -3.75 -16.03
CA VAL A 14 -3.20 -2.73 -15.07
C VAL A 14 -2.18 -2.48 -13.97
N PHE A 15 -1.59 -3.53 -13.37
CA PHE A 15 -0.61 -3.38 -12.31
C PHE A 15 0.66 -2.65 -12.78
N LEU A 16 1.19 -3.02 -13.94
CA LEU A 16 2.35 -2.35 -14.52
C LEU A 16 2.06 -0.89 -14.84
N PHE A 17 0.91 -0.60 -15.44
CA PHE A 17 0.49 0.77 -15.73
C PHE A 17 0.36 1.61 -14.45
N THR A 18 -0.29 1.07 -13.41
CA THR A 18 -0.42 1.75 -12.12
C THR A 18 0.93 2.05 -11.49
N ILE A 19 1.86 1.09 -11.49
CA ILE A 19 3.21 1.30 -10.97
C ILE A 19 3.92 2.40 -11.75
N ILE A 20 3.88 2.36 -13.09
CA ILE A 20 4.52 3.38 -13.95
C ILE A 20 3.96 4.78 -13.66
N CYS A 21 2.63 4.92 -13.50
CA CYS A 21 2.01 6.19 -13.17
C CYS A 21 2.38 6.72 -11.78
N LEU A 22 2.66 5.82 -10.82
CA LEU A 22 3.00 6.19 -9.45
C LEU A 22 4.50 6.45 -9.23
N ILE A 23 5.38 5.97 -10.14
CA ILE A 23 6.83 6.17 -10.02
C ILE A 23 7.20 7.64 -9.80
N PRO A 24 6.71 8.62 -10.58
CA PRO A 24 7.07 10.02 -10.38
C PRO A 24 6.72 10.51 -8.97
N GLU A 25 5.52 10.18 -8.48
CA GLU A 25 5.12 10.56 -7.13
C GLU A 25 5.99 9.90 -6.06
N MET A 26 6.28 8.61 -6.21
CA MET A 26 7.11 7.85 -5.26
C MET A 26 8.55 8.35 -5.16
N LEU A 27 9.09 8.91 -6.25
CA LEU A 27 10.49 9.36 -6.32
C LEU A 27 10.65 10.85 -6.07
N MET A 28 9.66 11.67 -6.41
CA MET A 28 9.76 13.13 -6.39
C MET A 28 8.96 13.77 -5.25
N ARG A 29 8.07 13.03 -4.60
CA ARG A 29 7.27 13.53 -3.49
C ARG A 29 8.06 13.48 -2.20
N ASP A 30 7.98 14.57 -1.45
CA ASP A 30 8.44 14.65 -0.07
C ASP A 30 7.29 14.41 0.93
N PHE A 31 7.63 14.16 2.19
CA PHE A 31 6.63 13.98 3.24
C PHE A 31 5.87 15.26 3.52
N THR A 32 4.55 15.17 3.68
CA THR A 32 3.72 16.33 4.02
C THR A 32 3.96 16.79 5.47
N PRO A 33 4.11 18.11 5.70
CA PRO A 33 4.54 18.63 7.00
C PRO A 33 3.61 18.31 8.18
N SER A 34 2.30 18.24 7.97
CA SER A 34 1.36 18.18 9.10
C SER A 34 1.08 16.78 9.62
N ASN A 35 0.76 15.83 8.75
CA ASN A 35 0.35 14.49 9.17
C ASN A 35 1.47 13.45 9.03
N GLU A 36 2.12 13.40 7.89
CA GLU A 36 3.12 12.36 7.63
C GLU A 36 4.34 12.53 8.53
N LEU A 37 4.91 13.73 8.62
CA LEU A 37 6.04 14.00 9.51
C LEU A 37 5.73 13.69 10.97
N ARG A 38 4.49 13.94 11.41
CA ARG A 38 4.07 13.58 12.78
C ARG A 38 4.12 12.06 13.00
N TYR A 39 3.66 11.24 12.04
CA TYR A 39 3.75 9.79 12.17
C TYR A 39 5.19 9.28 12.15
N LEU A 40 6.06 9.92 11.36
CA LEU A 40 7.48 9.59 11.36
C LEU A 40 8.13 9.92 12.70
N SER A 41 7.81 11.09 13.30
CA SER A 41 8.29 11.48 14.61
C SER A 41 7.83 10.51 15.71
N ILE A 42 6.55 10.10 15.71
CA ILE A 42 6.02 9.12 16.65
C ILE A 42 6.73 7.77 16.52
N ALA A 43 6.98 7.32 15.28
CA ALA A 43 7.72 6.10 15.05
C ALA A 43 9.18 6.19 15.53
N ASP A 44 9.82 7.34 15.37
CA ASP A 44 11.19 7.59 15.84
C ASP A 44 11.25 7.56 17.38
N GLU A 45 10.28 8.19 18.03
CA GLU A 45 10.17 8.18 19.48
C GLU A 45 9.92 6.76 20.02
N ALA A 46 9.09 5.97 19.35
CA ALA A 46 8.83 4.57 19.68
C ALA A 46 10.08 3.70 19.54
N LEU A 47 10.89 3.90 18.49
CA LEU A 47 12.16 3.18 18.32
C LEU A 47 13.17 3.55 19.39
N ALA A 48 13.27 4.83 19.73
CA ALA A 48 14.20 5.32 20.76
C ALA A 48 13.80 4.85 22.18
N GLY A 49 12.49 4.82 22.45
CA GLY A 49 11.96 4.44 23.77
C GLY A 49 11.64 2.95 23.94
N GLY A 50 11.69 2.14 22.87
CA GLY A 50 11.31 0.72 22.90
C GLY A 50 9.82 0.46 23.13
N ASN A 51 8.96 1.46 22.98
CA ASN A 51 7.52 1.37 23.23
C ASN A 51 6.74 1.15 21.92
N PHE A 52 6.53 -0.11 21.55
CA PHE A 52 5.86 -0.45 20.29
C PHE A 52 4.33 -0.58 20.40
N PHE A 53 3.78 -0.57 21.59
CA PHE A 53 2.34 -0.69 21.85
C PHE A 53 1.73 0.57 22.46
N ALA A 54 2.52 1.42 23.12
CA ALA A 54 2.12 2.70 23.64
C ALA A 54 2.92 3.79 22.92
N PHE A 55 2.29 4.46 21.97
CA PHE A 55 2.93 5.50 21.19
C PHE A 55 2.88 6.86 21.90
N PHE A 56 3.92 7.65 21.69
CA PHE A 56 4.04 9.00 22.21
C PHE A 56 4.37 9.97 21.08
N ASN A 57 3.96 11.21 21.24
CA ASN A 57 4.28 12.31 20.35
C ASN A 57 4.80 13.47 21.19
N HIS A 58 6.09 13.73 21.15
CA HIS A 58 6.78 14.71 21.98
C HIS A 58 6.52 14.49 23.50
N GLY A 59 6.58 13.24 23.94
CA GLY A 59 6.38 12.84 25.32
C GLY A 59 4.91 12.75 25.78
N ALA A 60 3.95 13.17 24.94
CA ALA A 60 2.51 13.02 25.21
C ALA A 60 1.98 11.70 24.63
N ALA A 61 1.13 10.99 25.40
CA ALA A 61 0.52 9.74 24.92
C ALA A 61 -0.32 9.99 23.65
N TYR A 62 -0.08 9.19 22.61
CA TYR A 62 -0.74 9.30 21.32
C TYR A 62 -1.70 8.11 21.11
N ALA A 63 -3.00 8.37 21.22
CA ALA A 63 -4.07 7.38 21.04
C ALA A 63 -5.09 7.75 19.96
N ASP A 64 -4.74 8.70 19.07
CA ASP A 64 -5.67 9.26 18.06
C ASP A 64 -5.94 8.28 16.91
N LYS A 65 -5.01 7.39 16.59
CA LYS A 65 -5.12 6.48 15.45
C LYS A 65 -4.79 5.03 15.81
N PRO A 66 -5.36 4.05 15.06
CA PRO A 66 -4.97 2.66 15.20
C PRO A 66 -3.46 2.45 14.97
N PRO A 67 -2.81 1.56 15.73
CA PRO A 67 -1.35 1.40 15.70
C PRO A 67 -0.81 0.77 14.41
N LEU A 68 -1.64 0.15 13.59
CA LEU A 68 -1.21 -0.60 12.40
C LEU A 68 -0.33 0.23 11.45
N TYR A 69 -0.73 1.48 11.17
CA TYR A 69 0.05 2.35 10.29
C TYR A 69 1.41 2.71 10.90
N LEU A 70 1.44 2.98 12.21
CA LEU A 70 2.69 3.26 12.91
C LEU A 70 3.63 2.03 12.89
N TRP A 71 3.11 0.83 13.04
CA TRP A 71 3.90 -0.39 12.90
C TRP A 71 4.46 -0.57 11.49
N ILE A 72 3.70 -0.20 10.45
CA ILE A 72 4.20 -0.20 9.06
C ILE A 72 5.34 0.81 8.91
N VAL A 73 5.20 2.01 9.46
CA VAL A 73 6.26 3.03 9.43
C VAL A 73 7.53 2.53 10.15
N LEU A 74 7.38 1.93 11.33
CA LEU A 74 8.47 1.30 12.08
C LEU A 74 9.17 0.23 11.26
N LEU A 75 8.40 -0.68 10.67
CA LEU A 75 8.92 -1.77 9.83
C LEU A 75 9.67 -1.21 8.62
N CYS A 76 9.09 -0.27 7.89
CA CYS A 76 9.75 0.37 6.76
C CYS A 76 11.07 1.02 7.17
N LYS A 77 11.08 1.79 8.26
CA LYS A 77 12.28 2.45 8.75
C LYS A 77 13.37 1.46 9.14
N THR A 78 13.03 0.39 9.84
CA THR A 78 14.00 -0.64 10.24
C THR A 78 14.59 -1.40 9.06
N LEU A 79 13.80 -1.63 8.01
CA LEU A 79 14.26 -2.33 6.80
C LEU A 79 15.10 -1.45 5.88
N THR A 80 14.75 -0.17 5.75
CA THR A 80 15.43 0.76 4.80
C THR A 80 16.53 1.59 5.46
N GLY A 81 16.63 1.57 6.78
CA GLY A 81 17.58 2.40 7.55
C GLY A 81 17.18 3.87 7.65
N GLY A 82 16.00 4.26 7.11
CA GLY A 82 15.50 5.64 7.12
C GLY A 82 14.03 5.72 6.74
N HIS A 83 13.48 6.94 6.78
CA HIS A 83 12.11 7.16 6.30
C HIS A 83 12.09 7.21 4.77
N SER A 84 11.31 6.35 4.14
CA SER A 84 11.22 6.23 2.69
C SER A 84 9.76 6.30 2.24
N VAL A 85 9.41 7.34 1.47
CA VAL A 85 8.11 7.47 0.80
C VAL A 85 7.86 6.24 -0.07
N PHE A 86 8.87 5.79 -0.80
CA PHE A 86 8.79 4.61 -1.67
C PHE A 86 8.34 3.35 -0.90
N ALA A 87 8.99 3.04 0.23
CA ALA A 87 8.65 1.86 1.03
C ALA A 87 7.21 1.94 1.58
N LEU A 88 6.80 3.10 2.10
CA LEU A 88 5.44 3.31 2.62
C LEU A 88 4.39 3.22 1.51
N THR A 89 4.68 3.75 0.32
CA THR A 89 3.78 3.66 -0.83
C THR A 89 3.58 2.21 -1.28
N LEU A 90 4.62 1.38 -1.27
CA LEU A 90 4.49 -0.05 -1.57
C LEU A 90 3.50 -0.75 -0.64
N PHE A 91 3.55 -0.48 0.66
CA PHE A 91 2.59 -1.03 1.62
C PHE A 91 1.15 -0.56 1.38
N SER A 92 0.96 0.64 0.82
CA SER A 92 -0.37 1.15 0.45
C SER A 92 -0.89 0.55 -0.86
N ILE A 93 -0.01 0.26 -1.81
CA ILE A 93 -0.36 -0.33 -3.12
C ILE A 93 -0.73 -1.81 -3.00
N LEU A 94 -0.06 -2.57 -2.12
CA LEU A 94 -0.30 -4.00 -1.97
C LEU A 94 -1.77 -4.35 -1.69
N PRO A 95 -2.47 -3.74 -0.70
CA PRO A 95 -3.89 -4.00 -0.48
C PRO A 95 -4.76 -3.62 -1.67
N ALA A 96 -4.44 -2.53 -2.38
CA ALA A 96 -5.17 -2.13 -3.57
C ALA A 96 -5.07 -3.19 -4.68
N PHE A 97 -3.89 -3.75 -4.91
CA PHE A 97 -3.72 -4.86 -5.86
C PHE A 97 -4.45 -6.12 -5.45
N VAL A 98 -4.45 -6.46 -4.17
CA VAL A 98 -5.23 -7.60 -3.65
C VAL A 98 -6.72 -7.40 -3.90
N ILE A 99 -7.24 -6.19 -3.65
CA ILE A 99 -8.66 -5.86 -3.90
C ILE A 99 -9.00 -6.00 -5.38
N VAL A 100 -8.20 -5.42 -6.27
CA VAL A 100 -8.41 -5.50 -7.72
C VAL A 100 -8.37 -6.96 -8.19
N TRP A 101 -7.41 -7.75 -7.70
CA TRP A 101 -7.32 -9.17 -8.02
C TRP A 101 -8.52 -9.98 -7.53
N LEU A 102 -8.99 -9.74 -6.31
CA LEU A 102 -10.19 -10.40 -5.77
C LEU A 102 -11.44 -10.02 -6.56
N MET A 103 -11.59 -8.74 -6.91
CA MET A 103 -12.72 -8.28 -7.72
C MET A 103 -12.73 -8.92 -9.11
N ASP A 104 -11.57 -8.99 -9.78
CA ASP A 104 -11.44 -9.68 -11.06
C ASP A 104 -11.86 -11.15 -10.95
N ARG A 105 -11.35 -11.87 -9.95
CA ARG A 105 -11.72 -13.26 -9.69
C ARG A 105 -13.22 -13.42 -9.45
N TRP A 106 -13.82 -12.52 -8.70
CA TRP A 106 -15.25 -12.55 -8.40
C TRP A 106 -16.10 -12.29 -9.66
N VAL A 107 -15.73 -11.27 -10.45
CA VAL A 107 -16.40 -10.95 -11.73
C VAL A 107 -16.30 -12.11 -12.70
N MET A 108 -15.11 -12.67 -12.89
CA MET A 108 -14.90 -13.81 -13.80
C MET A 108 -15.67 -15.05 -13.34
N SER A 109 -15.81 -15.29 -12.05
CA SER A 109 -16.63 -16.39 -11.53
C SER A 109 -18.12 -16.21 -11.85
N LYS A 110 -18.63 -14.98 -11.79
CA LYS A 110 -20.04 -14.65 -12.10
C LYS A 110 -20.31 -14.69 -13.60
N ALA A 111 -19.40 -14.17 -14.42
CA ALA A 111 -19.51 -14.25 -15.88
C ALA A 111 -19.54 -15.70 -16.36
N SER A 112 -18.68 -16.57 -15.85
CA SER A 112 -18.68 -17.99 -16.16
C SER A 112 -19.99 -18.70 -15.78
N VAL A 113 -20.65 -18.33 -14.69
CA VAL A 113 -21.94 -18.88 -14.29
C VAL A 113 -23.05 -18.38 -15.21
N SER A 114 -23.04 -17.08 -15.58
CA SER A 114 -24.01 -16.50 -16.51
C SER A 114 -23.95 -17.15 -17.87
N ASP A 115 -22.73 -17.37 -18.41
CA ASP A 115 -22.54 -18.03 -19.71
C ASP A 115 -23.05 -19.48 -19.71
N ARG A 116 -22.86 -20.21 -18.61
CA ARG A 116 -23.39 -21.57 -18.44
C ARG A 116 -24.90 -21.61 -18.36
N MET A 117 -25.54 -20.63 -17.71
CA MET A 117 -26.99 -20.53 -17.66
C MET A 117 -27.61 -20.12 -18.99
N ALA A 118 -26.90 -19.37 -19.83
CA ALA A 118 -27.36 -18.98 -21.14
C ALA A 118 -27.26 -20.12 -22.19
N MET A 119 -26.47 -21.16 -21.91
CA MET A 119 -26.30 -22.34 -22.76
C MET A 119 -27.14 -23.55 -22.34
N ALA A 120 -27.83 -23.48 -21.19
CA ALA A 120 -28.76 -24.51 -20.69
C ALA A 120 -30.19 -24.16 -20.97
#